data_871eb34a9f47776aafae1555dc9d1546
#
_entry.id   871eb34a9f47776aafae1555dc9d1546
#
_cell.length_a   1.000
_cell.length_b   1.000
_cell.length_c   1.000
_cell.angle_alpha   90.00
_cell.angle_beta   90.00
_cell.angle_gamma   90.00
#
_symmetry.space_group_name_H-M   'P 1'
#
loop_
_entity.id
_entity.type
_entity.pdbx_description
1 polymer ?
#
loop_
_entity_poly.entity_id
_entity_poly.type
_entity_poly.pdbx_seq_one_letter_code
_entity_poly.pdbx_strand_id
1 'polypeptide(L)'
;ISLSYQQATLADTKEVNVANSYNSSDTYLPEALSWTLETSPNYYKVLGESGIVENLFPPKGQIVYGGLDSLGRTLTVRGTLTFNNVLGSYNIRKDFKRSKAETLSGWLGNKNGEVYVIKGLGDDSYQGYFWNKSHLIADSLGGDALRVNAITGTRTQNVGGRSGNGGMRYTEIKSQKWLEAHRDGYLYYEAMPIYQGNELVPRAVVVSVLSSDNTINEKVIVYNVANGYTIDYNQGTFSANQ
;
A
#
# COMPACT_ATOMS: atom_id res chain seq x y z
N ILE A 1 -27.07 -3.36 -30.94
CA ILE A 1 -25.99 -4.08 -30.20
C ILE A 1 -25.04 -3.10 -29.49
N SER A 2 -24.82 -1.86 -30.04
CA SER A 2 -23.89 -0.88 -29.43
C SER A 2 -24.45 -0.13 -28.21
N LEU A 3 -25.77 0.01 -28.10
CA LEU A 3 -26.42 0.75 -27.01
C LEU A 3 -26.43 0.00 -25.67
N SER A 4 -26.49 -1.34 -25.68
CA SER A 4 -26.44 -2.14 -24.46
C SER A 4 -25.02 -2.20 -23.84
N TYR A 5 -24.00 -2.12 -24.67
CA TYR A 5 -22.61 -2.15 -24.23
C TYR A 5 -22.18 -0.81 -23.57
N GLN A 6 -22.69 0.32 -24.09
CA GLN A 6 -22.41 1.64 -23.49
C GLN A 6 -23.16 1.89 -22.18
N GLN A 7 -24.34 1.28 -22.00
CA GLN A 7 -25.08 1.38 -20.73
C GLN A 7 -24.44 0.53 -19.61
N ALA A 8 -23.90 -0.65 -19.92
CA ALA A 8 -23.19 -1.47 -18.96
C ALA A 8 -21.89 -0.80 -18.46
N THR A 9 -21.12 -0.18 -19.36
CA THR A 9 -19.88 0.55 -18.98
C THR A 9 -20.14 1.82 -18.17
N LEU A 10 -21.26 2.50 -18.39
CA LEU A 10 -21.65 3.69 -17.62
C LEU A 10 -22.19 3.34 -16.23
N ALA A 11 -22.88 2.21 -16.08
CA ALA A 11 -23.32 1.71 -14.78
C ALA A 11 -22.14 1.23 -13.94
N ASP A 12 -21.21 0.47 -14.54
CA ASP A 12 -20.01 -0.02 -13.88
C ASP A 12 -19.09 1.14 -13.44
N THR A 13 -18.96 2.19 -14.26
CA THR A 13 -18.19 3.39 -13.87
C THR A 13 -18.86 4.21 -12.77
N LYS A 14 -20.19 4.24 -12.71
CA LYS A 14 -20.92 4.91 -11.64
C LYS A 14 -20.84 4.16 -10.32
N GLU A 15 -20.95 2.84 -10.33
CA GLU A 15 -20.81 2.01 -9.12
C GLU A 15 -19.38 2.04 -8.58
N VAL A 16 -18.36 1.99 -9.44
CA VAL A 16 -16.97 2.15 -9.06
C VAL A 16 -16.68 3.54 -8.47
N ASN A 17 -17.29 4.59 -9.04
CA ASN A 17 -17.14 5.95 -8.49
C ASN A 17 -17.87 6.14 -7.16
N VAL A 18 -19.02 5.49 -6.95
CA VAL A 18 -19.76 5.54 -5.68
C VAL A 18 -19.01 4.74 -4.61
N ALA A 19 -18.48 3.57 -4.93
CA ALA A 19 -17.68 2.76 -4.00
C ALA A 19 -16.36 3.44 -3.64
N ASN A 20 -15.69 4.11 -4.58
CA ASN A 20 -14.50 4.92 -4.33
C ASN A 20 -14.81 6.17 -3.49
N SER A 21 -16.01 6.72 -3.55
CA SER A 21 -16.45 7.83 -2.68
C SER A 21 -16.77 7.39 -1.25
N TYR A 22 -17.17 6.14 -1.04
CA TYR A 22 -17.44 5.57 0.29
C TYR A 22 -16.18 5.23 1.08
N ASN A 23 -15.08 4.88 0.38
CA ASN A 23 -13.73 4.68 0.92
C ASN A 23 -12.78 5.80 0.48
N SER A 24 -13.27 7.04 0.41
CA SER A 24 -12.44 8.15 -0.01
C SER A 24 -11.29 8.39 0.97
N SER A 25 -10.16 8.86 0.46
CA SER A 25 -9.00 9.26 1.26
C SER A 25 -9.36 10.21 2.39
N ASP A 26 -10.40 11.02 2.23
CA ASP A 26 -10.89 11.97 3.23
C ASP A 26 -11.37 11.31 4.53
N THR A 27 -11.95 10.10 4.46
CA THR A 27 -12.39 9.35 5.64
C THR A 27 -11.23 9.00 6.57
N TYR A 28 -10.07 8.65 6.01
CA TYR A 28 -8.90 8.18 6.76
C TYR A 28 -7.84 9.25 6.98
N LEU A 29 -8.00 10.42 6.38
CA LEU A 29 -7.01 11.48 6.47
C LEU A 29 -6.76 11.96 7.91
N PRO A 30 -7.78 12.16 8.77
CA PRO A 30 -7.53 12.53 10.17
C PRO A 30 -6.65 11.50 10.90
N GLU A 31 -6.89 10.22 10.72
CA GLU A 31 -6.06 9.15 11.30
C GLU A 31 -4.65 9.15 10.71
N ALA A 32 -4.52 9.31 9.39
CA ALA A 32 -3.23 9.37 8.70
C ALA A 32 -2.33 10.50 9.22
N LEU A 33 -2.92 11.61 9.67
CA LEU A 33 -2.22 12.78 10.21
C LEU A 33 -1.95 12.71 11.72
N SER A 34 -2.43 11.66 12.41
CA SER A 34 -2.38 11.54 13.88
C SER A 34 -1.23 10.71 14.42
N TRP A 35 -0.35 10.20 13.56
CA TRP A 35 0.72 9.27 13.97
C TRP A 35 1.65 9.88 15.02
N THR A 36 1.95 9.07 16.03
CA THR A 36 3.06 9.30 16.96
C THR A 36 3.85 8.00 17.15
N LEU A 37 5.14 8.12 17.47
CA LEU A 37 6.00 6.95 17.70
C LEU A 37 5.48 6.10 18.87
N GLU A 38 4.97 6.75 19.91
CA GLU A 38 4.48 6.08 21.14
C GLU A 38 3.22 5.26 20.86
N THR A 39 2.31 5.75 20.04
CA THR A 39 1.03 5.07 19.76
C THR A 39 1.15 4.01 18.68
N SER A 40 2.04 4.22 17.70
CA SER A 40 2.24 3.29 16.58
C SER A 40 3.73 3.16 16.23
N PRO A 41 4.51 2.52 17.12
CA PRO A 41 5.98 2.42 16.94
C PRO A 41 6.39 1.56 15.74
N ASN A 42 5.48 0.71 15.24
CA ASN A 42 5.70 -0.14 14.07
C ASN A 42 5.07 0.42 12.80
N TYR A 43 4.63 1.70 12.82
CA TYR A 43 4.12 2.45 11.66
C TYR A 43 2.82 1.91 11.07
N TYR A 44 2.06 1.13 11.81
CA TYR A 44 0.70 0.73 11.46
C TYR A 44 -0.23 0.71 12.68
N LYS A 45 -1.53 0.72 12.40
CA LYS A 45 -2.58 0.57 13.41
C LYS A 45 -3.74 -0.22 12.83
N VAL A 46 -4.23 -1.19 13.55
CA VAL A 46 -5.44 -1.92 13.18
C VAL A 46 -6.66 -1.06 13.55
N LEU A 47 -7.49 -0.77 12.55
CA LEU A 47 -8.66 0.12 12.70
C LEU A 47 -9.95 -0.64 13.01
N GLY A 48 -9.98 -1.95 12.79
CA GLY A 48 -11.15 -2.79 12.97
C GLY A 48 -11.34 -3.79 11.84
N GLU A 49 -12.58 -4.16 11.55
CA GLU A 49 -12.92 -5.08 10.47
C GLU A 49 -12.64 -4.48 9.09
N SER A 50 -12.38 -5.35 8.12
CA SER A 50 -11.97 -4.95 6.77
C SER A 50 -12.98 -4.07 6.04
N GLY A 51 -14.27 -4.30 6.24
CA GLY A 51 -15.32 -3.62 5.49
C GLY A 51 -15.31 -3.96 3.99
N ILE A 52 -14.71 -5.10 3.61
CA ILE A 52 -14.57 -5.49 2.21
C ILE A 52 -15.93 -5.77 1.58
N VAL A 53 -16.13 -5.20 0.39
CA VAL A 53 -17.27 -5.45 -0.50
C VAL A 53 -16.77 -6.39 -1.60
N GLU A 54 -17.10 -7.67 -1.51
CA GLU A 54 -16.50 -8.74 -2.31
C GLU A 54 -16.71 -8.57 -3.82
N ASN A 55 -17.85 -8.01 -4.25
CA ASN A 55 -18.15 -7.82 -5.67
C ASN A 55 -17.27 -6.75 -6.36
N LEU A 56 -16.49 -5.99 -5.61
CA LEU A 56 -15.52 -5.03 -6.16
C LEU A 56 -14.17 -5.69 -6.52
N PHE A 57 -13.99 -6.96 -6.18
CA PHE A 57 -12.72 -7.67 -6.35
C PHE A 57 -12.71 -8.51 -7.63
N PRO A 58 -11.52 -8.70 -8.23
CA PRO A 58 -11.38 -9.55 -9.41
C PRO A 58 -11.57 -11.03 -9.07
N PRO A 59 -11.72 -11.90 -10.08
CA PRO A 59 -11.71 -13.35 -9.87
C PRO A 59 -10.46 -13.83 -9.14
N LYS A 60 -10.56 -15.02 -8.52
CA LYS A 60 -9.47 -15.66 -7.78
C LYS A 60 -8.17 -15.70 -8.58
N GLY A 61 -7.09 -15.31 -7.95
CA GLY A 61 -5.74 -15.29 -8.51
C GLY A 61 -5.40 -14.03 -9.30
N GLN A 62 -6.33 -13.10 -9.46
CA GLN A 62 -6.13 -11.88 -10.24
C GLN A 62 -5.93 -10.65 -9.34
N ILE A 63 -5.16 -9.69 -9.86
CA ILE A 63 -4.91 -8.39 -9.27
C ILE A 63 -5.34 -7.32 -10.27
N VAL A 64 -6.11 -6.34 -9.80
CA VAL A 64 -6.53 -5.18 -10.60
C VAL A 64 -5.90 -3.93 -10.02
N TYR A 65 -5.12 -3.26 -10.85
CA TYR A 65 -4.49 -1.98 -10.52
C TYR A 65 -5.44 -0.85 -10.92
N GLY A 66 -5.72 0.07 -10.00
CA GLY A 66 -6.60 1.21 -10.24
C GLY A 66 -6.04 2.25 -11.22
N GLY A 67 -4.77 2.11 -11.59
CA GLY A 67 -4.10 3.01 -12.48
C GLY A 67 -3.55 4.25 -11.78
N LEU A 68 -3.48 5.35 -12.53
CA LEU A 68 -3.00 6.65 -12.06
C LEU A 68 -4.13 7.68 -12.19
N ASP A 69 -4.15 8.64 -11.28
CA ASP A 69 -5.04 9.81 -11.41
C ASP A 69 -4.44 10.89 -12.33
N SER A 70 -5.14 12.00 -12.47
CA SER A 70 -4.73 13.12 -13.35
C SER A 70 -3.41 13.78 -12.91
N LEU A 71 -3.00 13.59 -11.65
CA LEU A 71 -1.71 14.06 -11.11
C LEU A 71 -0.60 13.00 -11.22
N GLY A 72 -0.88 11.85 -11.83
CA GLY A 72 0.06 10.73 -11.92
C GLY A 72 0.22 9.95 -10.63
N ARG A 73 -0.69 10.11 -9.66
CA ARG A 73 -0.64 9.43 -8.37
C ARG A 73 -1.28 8.05 -8.48
N THR A 74 -0.67 7.07 -7.82
CA THR A 74 -1.15 5.69 -7.81
C THR A 74 -2.47 5.56 -7.06
N LEU A 75 -3.43 4.90 -7.69
CA LEU A 75 -4.75 4.62 -7.14
C LEU A 75 -4.80 3.26 -6.42
N THR A 76 -5.98 2.91 -5.91
CA THR A 76 -6.22 1.67 -5.15
C THR A 76 -5.93 0.42 -5.98
N VAL A 77 -5.31 -0.57 -5.35
CA VAL A 77 -5.05 -1.90 -5.91
C VAL A 77 -5.88 -2.93 -5.15
N ARG A 78 -6.54 -3.83 -5.88
CA ARG A 78 -7.33 -4.93 -5.31
C ARG A 78 -6.91 -6.25 -5.91
N GLY A 79 -6.75 -7.25 -5.06
CA GLY A 79 -6.45 -8.61 -5.49
C GLY A 79 -7.32 -9.63 -4.76
N THR A 80 -7.70 -10.68 -5.45
CA THR A 80 -8.24 -11.90 -4.85
C THR A 80 -7.14 -12.94 -4.87
N LEU A 81 -6.37 -12.98 -3.80
CA LEU A 81 -5.10 -13.68 -3.73
C LEU A 81 -5.28 -15.14 -3.34
N THR A 82 -4.53 -16.00 -3.99
CA THR A 82 -4.48 -17.44 -3.73
C THR A 82 -3.05 -17.88 -3.44
N PHE A 83 -2.86 -19.13 -2.99
CA PHE A 83 -1.53 -19.68 -2.81
C PHE A 83 -0.69 -19.65 -4.11
N ASN A 84 -1.31 -19.78 -5.28
CA ASN A 84 -0.60 -19.68 -6.56
C ASN A 84 0.06 -18.30 -6.76
N ASN A 85 -0.51 -17.22 -6.25
CA ASN A 85 0.12 -15.90 -6.27
C ASN A 85 1.41 -15.88 -5.45
N VAL A 86 1.39 -16.51 -4.27
CA VAL A 86 2.57 -16.65 -3.41
C VAL A 86 3.61 -17.57 -4.06
N LEU A 87 3.18 -18.73 -4.57
CA LEU A 87 4.05 -19.72 -5.21
C LEU A 87 4.83 -19.14 -6.39
N GLY A 88 4.17 -18.31 -7.21
CA GLY A 88 4.80 -17.64 -8.35
C GLY A 88 5.91 -16.67 -7.95
N SER A 89 5.94 -16.20 -6.70
CA SER A 89 6.94 -15.25 -6.19
C SER A 89 8.20 -15.91 -5.63
N TYR A 90 8.19 -17.22 -5.34
CA TYR A 90 9.28 -17.87 -4.59
C TYR A 90 10.64 -17.85 -5.27
N ASN A 91 10.68 -17.95 -6.59
CA ASN A 91 11.93 -18.08 -7.34
C ASN A 91 12.22 -16.88 -8.26
N ILE A 92 11.32 -15.92 -8.35
CA ILE A 92 11.41 -14.79 -9.28
C ILE A 92 11.03 -13.52 -8.53
N ARG A 93 12.03 -12.72 -8.15
CA ARG A 93 11.80 -11.37 -7.65
C ARG A 93 11.59 -10.43 -8.83
N LYS A 94 10.50 -9.66 -8.78
CA LYS A 94 10.21 -8.63 -9.77
C LYS A 94 10.77 -7.30 -9.29
N ASP A 95 11.66 -6.70 -10.07
CA ASP A 95 12.28 -5.42 -9.77
C ASP A 95 11.70 -4.29 -10.62
N PHE A 96 11.63 -3.09 -10.04
CA PHE A 96 11.20 -1.89 -10.76
C PHE A 96 12.21 -1.51 -11.84
N LYS A 97 11.69 -1.24 -13.04
CA LYS A 97 12.50 -0.72 -14.15
C LYS A 97 12.98 0.71 -13.82
N ARG A 98 14.20 1.03 -14.23
CA ARG A 98 14.80 2.37 -14.03
C ARG A 98 14.33 3.42 -15.05
N SER A 99 13.34 3.13 -15.88
CA SER A 99 12.80 4.06 -16.87
C SER A 99 11.96 5.16 -16.19
N LYS A 100 11.85 6.32 -16.83
CA LYS A 100 10.96 7.41 -16.39
C LYS A 100 9.50 6.97 -16.29
N ALA A 101 9.06 6.01 -17.11
CA ALA A 101 7.71 5.46 -17.08
C ALA A 101 7.36 4.76 -15.76
N GLU A 102 8.38 4.31 -15.00
CA GLU A 102 8.21 3.68 -13.69
C GLU A 102 8.51 4.66 -12.53
N THR A 103 8.62 5.95 -12.80
CA THR A 103 8.83 6.97 -11.77
C THR A 103 7.52 7.27 -11.05
N LEU A 104 7.53 7.09 -9.74
CA LEU A 104 6.39 7.34 -8.87
C LEU A 104 6.14 8.83 -8.66
N SER A 105 4.90 9.22 -8.39
CA SER A 105 4.62 10.59 -7.97
C SER A 105 5.37 10.92 -6.68
N GLY A 106 5.99 12.09 -6.62
CA GLY A 106 6.81 12.53 -5.49
C GLY A 106 8.15 11.81 -5.32
N TRP A 107 8.55 10.96 -6.28
CA TRP A 107 9.82 10.24 -6.22
C TRP A 107 10.97 11.09 -6.77
N LEU A 108 11.83 11.54 -5.88
CA LEU A 108 13.07 12.26 -6.22
C LEU A 108 14.31 11.36 -6.21
N GLY A 109 14.12 10.09 -5.84
CA GLY A 109 15.18 9.10 -5.72
C GLY A 109 15.93 9.15 -4.39
N ASN A 110 16.86 8.22 -4.25
CA ASN A 110 17.81 8.22 -3.16
C ASN A 110 19.18 8.60 -3.74
N LYS A 111 19.92 9.47 -3.05
CA LYS A 111 21.30 9.78 -3.45
C LYS A 111 22.20 8.63 -3.07
N ASN A 112 23.05 8.23 -4.02
CA ASN A 112 23.99 7.13 -3.81
C ASN A 112 24.96 7.45 -2.65
N GLY A 113 25.10 6.52 -1.71
CA GLY A 113 25.96 6.67 -0.54
C GLY A 113 25.39 7.47 0.62
N GLU A 114 24.19 8.08 0.50
CA GLU A 114 23.53 8.72 1.62
C GLU A 114 22.87 7.70 2.54
N VAL A 115 23.16 7.80 3.83
CA VAL A 115 22.58 6.97 4.89
C VAL A 115 21.84 7.86 5.86
N TYR A 116 20.57 7.54 6.07
CA TYR A 116 19.71 8.20 7.05
C TYR A 116 19.46 7.28 8.24
N VAL A 117 19.41 7.86 9.42
CA VAL A 117 19.08 7.15 10.67
C VAL A 117 17.69 7.50 11.08
N ILE A 118 16.83 6.49 11.20
CA ILE A 118 15.46 6.64 11.70
C ILE A 118 15.37 5.86 13.01
N LYS A 119 15.29 6.59 14.13
CA LYS A 119 15.22 6.00 15.48
C LYS A 119 13.80 5.59 15.81
N GLY A 120 13.65 4.40 16.39
CA GLY A 120 12.42 3.90 16.98
C GLY A 120 12.41 4.04 18.50
N LEU A 121 11.60 3.23 19.17
CA LEU A 121 11.60 3.13 20.64
C LEU A 121 12.85 2.37 21.12
N GLY A 122 13.39 2.81 22.28
CA GLY A 122 14.56 2.17 22.87
C GLY A 122 15.76 2.17 21.91
N ASP A 123 16.33 0.99 21.71
CA ASP A 123 17.49 0.79 20.84
C ASP A 123 17.13 0.52 19.37
N ASP A 124 15.85 0.57 19.02
CA ASP A 124 15.41 0.37 17.64
C ASP A 124 15.89 1.53 16.76
N SER A 125 16.61 1.19 15.70
CA SER A 125 17.18 2.17 14.77
C SER A 125 17.39 1.53 13.41
N TYR A 126 16.90 2.20 12.37
CA TYR A 126 17.17 1.88 10.98
C TYR A 126 18.25 2.80 10.44
N GLN A 127 19.15 2.25 9.63
CA GLN A 127 20.12 3.00 8.85
C GLN A 127 20.06 2.58 7.38
N GLY A 128 19.94 3.54 6.49
CA GLY A 128 19.92 3.29 5.05
C GLY A 128 19.20 4.37 4.25
N TYR A 129 18.67 4.00 3.11
CA TYR A 129 17.91 4.91 2.27
C TYR A 129 16.60 5.33 2.96
N PHE A 130 16.22 6.58 2.78
CA PHE A 130 14.98 7.14 3.34
C PHE A 130 13.74 6.66 2.58
N TRP A 131 13.78 6.71 1.24
CA TRP A 131 12.66 6.33 0.40
C TRP A 131 12.78 4.93 -0.16
N ASN A 132 11.64 4.25 -0.23
CA ASN A 132 11.45 3.00 -0.96
C ASN A 132 10.34 3.17 -2.00
N LYS A 133 10.44 2.46 -3.13
CA LYS A 133 9.31 2.19 -3.99
C LYS A 133 8.48 1.11 -3.31
N SER A 134 7.52 1.56 -2.49
CA SER A 134 6.75 0.68 -1.62
C SER A 134 5.59 0.07 -2.40
N HIS A 135 5.57 -1.26 -2.50
CA HIS A 135 4.48 -1.99 -3.16
C HIS A 135 3.16 -1.79 -2.42
N LEU A 136 2.06 -1.70 -3.18
CA LEU A 136 0.70 -1.79 -2.62
C LEU A 136 0.31 -3.24 -2.39
N ILE A 137 0.41 -4.11 -3.40
CA ILE A 137 0.42 -5.56 -3.20
C ILE A 137 1.84 -6.07 -3.40
N ALA A 138 2.38 -6.73 -2.38
CA ALA A 138 3.77 -7.17 -2.34
C ALA A 138 4.14 -8.15 -3.45
N ASP A 139 5.42 -8.15 -3.83
CA ASP A 139 5.99 -9.19 -4.69
C ASP A 139 5.72 -10.59 -4.12
N SER A 140 5.88 -10.78 -2.81
CA SER A 140 5.60 -12.05 -2.12
C SER A 140 4.14 -12.51 -2.18
N LEU A 141 3.22 -11.64 -2.57
CA LEU A 141 1.80 -11.91 -2.78
C LEU A 141 1.41 -11.91 -4.27
N GLY A 142 2.38 -11.86 -5.16
CA GLY A 142 2.18 -11.86 -6.61
C GLY A 142 2.02 -10.49 -7.25
N GLY A 143 2.21 -9.41 -6.50
CA GLY A 143 2.16 -8.04 -7.02
C GLY A 143 3.29 -7.73 -7.99
N ASP A 144 3.01 -6.96 -9.03
CA ASP A 144 3.98 -6.58 -10.04
C ASP A 144 4.80 -5.35 -9.62
N ALA A 145 6.05 -5.29 -10.09
CA ALA A 145 6.92 -4.13 -9.91
C ALA A 145 6.63 -3.06 -10.97
N LEU A 146 5.45 -2.48 -10.88
CA LEU A 146 4.92 -1.48 -11.80
C LEU A 146 4.59 -0.18 -11.06
N ARG A 147 4.66 0.95 -11.77
CA ARG A 147 4.25 2.25 -11.25
C ARG A 147 2.85 2.24 -10.63
N VAL A 148 1.92 1.50 -11.22
CA VAL A 148 0.53 1.38 -10.74
C VAL A 148 0.38 0.53 -9.48
N ASN A 149 1.45 -0.09 -8.99
CA ASN A 149 1.46 -0.93 -7.78
C ASN A 149 2.43 -0.42 -6.71
N ALA A 150 2.84 0.81 -6.76
CA ALA A 150 3.78 1.34 -5.77
C ALA A 150 3.53 2.80 -5.47
N ILE A 151 4.02 3.22 -4.31
CA ILE A 151 4.03 4.61 -3.87
C ILE A 151 5.44 5.00 -3.41
N THR A 152 5.70 6.31 -3.39
CA THR A 152 6.87 6.85 -2.69
C THR A 152 6.63 6.69 -1.20
N GLY A 153 7.22 5.66 -0.61
CA GLY A 153 7.06 5.32 0.80
C GLY A 153 8.37 5.47 1.55
N THR A 154 8.29 5.90 2.82
CA THR A 154 9.46 5.82 3.69
C THR A 154 9.86 4.37 3.90
N ARG A 155 11.12 4.11 4.23
CA ARG A 155 11.55 2.76 4.63
C ARG A 155 10.68 2.23 5.78
N THR A 156 10.31 3.08 6.72
CA THR A 156 9.47 2.73 7.86
C THR A 156 8.02 2.44 7.47
N GLN A 157 7.46 3.15 6.51
CA GLN A 157 6.16 2.80 5.93
C GLN A 157 6.21 1.41 5.28
N ASN A 158 7.27 1.11 4.56
CA ASN A 158 7.38 -0.15 3.84
C ASN A 158 7.52 -1.36 4.79
N VAL A 159 8.39 -1.26 5.80
CA VAL A 159 8.76 -2.42 6.64
C VAL A 159 8.77 -2.16 8.16
N GLY A 160 8.43 -0.97 8.61
CA GLY A 160 8.51 -0.61 10.02
C GLY A 160 9.94 -0.26 10.47
N GLY A 161 10.24 -0.57 11.73
CA GLY A 161 11.54 -0.34 12.32
C GLY A 161 12.60 -1.36 11.88
N ARG A 162 13.63 -1.53 12.69
CA ARG A 162 14.77 -2.41 12.41
C ARG A 162 14.39 -3.88 12.19
N SER A 163 13.36 -4.38 12.88
CA SER A 163 12.90 -5.77 12.73
C SER A 163 12.39 -6.09 11.32
N GLY A 164 11.95 -5.08 10.57
CA GLY A 164 11.38 -5.25 9.23
C GLY A 164 10.03 -5.96 9.20
N ASN A 165 9.27 -6.00 10.30
CA ASN A 165 7.98 -6.67 10.43
C ASN A 165 6.80 -5.71 10.57
N GLY A 166 7.05 -4.41 10.53
CA GLY A 166 6.04 -3.36 10.60
C GLY A 166 5.69 -2.78 9.24
N GLY A 167 5.04 -1.62 9.26
CA GLY A 167 4.58 -0.96 8.04
C GLY A 167 3.71 -1.88 7.19
N MET A 168 3.89 -1.83 5.89
CA MET A 168 3.18 -2.73 4.94
C MET A 168 3.48 -4.22 5.21
N ARG A 169 4.67 -4.53 5.72
CA ARG A 169 5.07 -5.92 6.00
C ARG A 169 4.17 -6.64 7.01
N TYR A 170 3.53 -5.92 7.91
CA TYR A 170 2.61 -6.54 8.87
C TYR A 170 1.51 -7.35 8.19
N THR A 171 0.73 -6.72 7.30
CA THR A 171 -0.34 -7.40 6.56
C THR A 171 0.18 -8.37 5.51
N GLU A 172 1.29 -8.06 4.88
CA GLU A 172 1.93 -8.92 3.87
C GLU A 172 2.36 -10.26 4.46
N ILE A 173 3.06 -10.26 5.57
CA ILE A 173 3.52 -11.47 6.27
C ILE A 173 2.32 -12.31 6.74
N LYS A 174 1.34 -11.66 7.36
CA LYS A 174 0.14 -12.31 7.86
C LYS A 174 -0.64 -12.99 6.74
N SER A 175 -0.83 -12.30 5.62
CA SER A 175 -1.52 -12.80 4.44
C SER A 175 -0.77 -13.95 3.77
N GLN A 176 0.53 -13.82 3.59
CA GLN A 176 1.37 -14.86 3.01
C GLN A 176 1.32 -16.15 3.84
N LYS A 177 1.49 -16.05 5.15
CA LYS A 177 1.42 -17.21 6.06
C LYS A 177 0.06 -17.90 6.02
N TRP A 178 -1.01 -17.11 5.96
CA TRP A 178 -2.36 -17.67 5.87
C TRP A 178 -2.55 -18.43 4.54
N LEU A 179 -2.15 -17.85 3.41
CA LEU A 179 -2.24 -18.52 2.09
C LEU A 179 -1.39 -19.79 2.02
N GLU A 180 -0.20 -19.79 2.61
CA GLU A 180 0.68 -20.96 2.68
C GLU A 180 0.05 -22.09 3.52
N ALA A 181 -0.70 -21.76 4.55
CA ALA A 181 -1.41 -22.72 5.40
C ALA A 181 -2.80 -23.13 4.86
N HIS A 182 -3.37 -22.39 3.91
CA HIS A 182 -4.71 -22.58 3.35
C HIS A 182 -4.64 -22.59 1.81
N ARG A 183 -4.04 -23.62 1.23
CA ARG A 183 -3.73 -23.66 -0.21
C ARG A 183 -4.96 -23.68 -1.12
N ASP A 184 -6.10 -24.11 -0.62
CA ASP A 184 -7.40 -24.07 -1.33
C ASP A 184 -8.19 -22.79 -1.00
N GLY A 185 -7.71 -21.97 -0.09
CA GLY A 185 -8.33 -20.71 0.31
C GLY A 185 -7.95 -19.55 -0.60
N TYR A 186 -8.59 -18.44 -0.34
CA TYR A 186 -8.28 -17.16 -0.98
C TYR A 186 -8.52 -16.02 0.01
N LEU A 187 -7.95 -14.87 -0.27
CA LEU A 187 -8.23 -13.66 0.48
C LEU A 187 -8.37 -12.46 -0.42
N TYR A 188 -9.26 -11.57 -0.03
CA TYR A 188 -9.40 -10.24 -0.63
C TYR A 188 -8.37 -9.32 0.03
N TYR A 189 -7.57 -8.65 -0.79
CA TYR A 189 -6.52 -7.73 -0.36
C TYR A 189 -6.69 -6.41 -1.10
N GLU A 190 -6.91 -5.34 -0.34
CA GLU A 190 -7.03 -3.99 -0.89
C GLU A 190 -5.99 -3.08 -0.27
N ALA A 191 -5.29 -2.33 -1.08
CA ALA A 191 -4.35 -1.30 -0.62
C ALA A 191 -4.70 0.04 -1.27
N MET A 192 -5.08 1.00 -0.43
CA MET A 192 -5.58 2.31 -0.86
C MET A 192 -4.65 3.42 -0.34
N PRO A 193 -3.91 4.10 -1.23
CA PRO A 193 -3.14 5.28 -0.86
C PRO A 193 -4.06 6.43 -0.42
N ILE A 194 -3.65 7.15 0.63
CA ILE A 194 -4.38 8.28 1.19
C ILE A 194 -3.58 9.55 0.93
N TYR A 195 -4.09 10.40 0.04
CA TYR A 195 -3.48 11.67 -0.31
C TYR A 195 -4.21 12.83 0.34
N GLN A 196 -3.46 13.84 0.78
CA GLN A 196 -4.05 15.11 1.21
C GLN A 196 -4.05 16.10 0.04
N GLY A 197 -5.24 16.56 -0.38
CA GLY A 197 -5.35 17.49 -1.49
C GLY A 197 -4.64 17.02 -2.75
N ASN A 198 -3.79 17.87 -3.31
CA ASN A 198 -3.01 17.58 -4.52
C ASN A 198 -1.58 17.11 -4.23
N GLU A 199 -1.28 16.70 -3.00
CA GLU A 199 0.04 16.19 -2.63
C GLU A 199 0.40 14.95 -3.45
N LEU A 200 1.67 14.85 -3.85
CA LEU A 200 2.15 13.75 -4.71
C LEU A 200 2.57 12.52 -3.92
N VAL A 201 2.89 12.67 -2.64
CA VAL A 201 3.26 11.58 -1.73
C VAL A 201 2.07 11.30 -0.82
N PRO A 202 1.60 10.03 -0.73
CA PRO A 202 0.48 9.73 0.15
C PRO A 202 0.88 9.87 1.62
N ARG A 203 -0.08 10.27 2.46
CA ARG A 203 0.09 10.35 3.92
C ARG A 203 0.09 9.00 4.60
N ALA A 204 -0.61 8.05 4.01
CA ALA A 204 -0.73 6.68 4.51
C ALA A 204 -1.21 5.75 3.40
N VAL A 205 -1.23 4.46 3.68
CA VAL A 205 -1.93 3.44 2.90
C VAL A 205 -2.89 2.70 3.83
N VAL A 206 -4.15 2.57 3.44
CA VAL A 206 -5.11 1.72 4.16
C VAL A 206 -5.16 0.36 3.48
N VAL A 207 -4.84 -0.68 4.23
CA VAL A 207 -4.85 -2.07 3.77
C VAL A 207 -6.00 -2.81 4.42
N SER A 208 -6.90 -3.39 3.61
CA SER A 208 -8.02 -4.18 4.08
C SER A 208 -7.85 -5.62 3.61
N VAL A 209 -8.02 -6.58 4.50
CA VAL A 209 -7.84 -8.00 4.21
C VAL A 209 -8.99 -8.81 4.80
N LEU A 210 -9.58 -9.66 3.96
CA LEU A 210 -10.62 -10.61 4.36
C LEU A 210 -10.29 -12.00 3.78
N SER A 211 -10.00 -12.96 4.64
CA SER A 211 -9.80 -14.35 4.21
C SER A 211 -11.12 -15.08 3.99
N SER A 212 -11.10 -16.12 3.13
CA SER A 212 -12.30 -16.89 2.77
C SER A 212 -12.92 -17.64 3.95
N ASP A 213 -12.16 -17.90 5.03
CA ASP A 213 -12.64 -18.49 6.28
C ASP A 213 -12.95 -17.45 7.37
N ASN A 214 -12.84 -16.16 7.07
CA ASN A 214 -13.03 -15.02 7.98
C ASN A 214 -12.06 -14.96 9.18
N THR A 215 -11.02 -15.76 9.23
CA THR A 215 -10.03 -15.69 10.32
C THR A 215 -9.14 -14.45 10.23
N ILE A 216 -8.92 -13.94 9.02
CA ILE A 216 -8.38 -12.58 8.83
C ILE A 216 -9.53 -11.70 8.33
N ASN A 217 -9.87 -10.71 9.12
CA ASN A 217 -10.87 -9.71 8.79
C ASN A 217 -10.45 -8.39 9.45
N GLU A 218 -9.57 -7.65 8.78
CA GLU A 218 -9.03 -6.44 9.37
C GLU A 218 -8.74 -5.33 8.36
N LYS A 219 -8.80 -4.12 8.85
CA LYS A 219 -8.39 -2.91 8.17
C LYS A 219 -7.26 -2.29 8.94
N VAL A 220 -6.18 -1.98 8.25
CA VAL A 220 -4.93 -1.48 8.84
C VAL A 220 -4.53 -0.20 8.13
N ILE A 221 -4.27 0.87 8.88
CA ILE A 221 -3.62 2.05 8.33
C ILE A 221 -2.11 1.93 8.51
N VAL A 222 -1.37 2.21 7.45
CA VAL A 222 0.10 2.21 7.44
C VAL A 222 0.56 3.64 7.18
N TYR A 223 1.23 4.23 8.17
CA TYR A 223 1.61 5.64 8.14
C TYR A 223 2.86 5.88 7.31
N ASN A 224 2.80 6.83 6.40
CA ASN A 224 3.93 7.20 5.55
C ASN A 224 4.73 8.34 6.19
N VAL A 225 5.42 8.01 7.24
CA VAL A 225 6.20 8.92 8.09
C VAL A 225 7.53 8.28 8.48
N ALA A 226 8.44 9.07 9.01
CA ALA A 226 9.67 8.60 9.62
C ALA A 226 9.95 9.41 10.87
N ASN A 227 10.16 8.74 11.99
CA ASN A 227 10.42 9.42 13.27
C ASN A 227 11.63 10.34 13.19
N GLY A 228 11.49 11.57 13.65
CA GLY A 228 12.55 12.57 13.65
C GLY A 228 12.72 13.33 12.33
N TYR A 229 11.82 13.14 11.36
CA TYR A 229 11.87 13.81 10.06
C TYR A 229 10.55 14.53 9.75
N THR A 230 10.68 15.63 9.02
CA THR A 230 9.55 16.34 8.39
C THR A 230 9.60 16.10 6.89
N ILE A 231 8.47 15.69 6.33
CA ILE A 231 8.32 15.38 4.91
C ILE A 231 7.48 16.47 4.23
N ASP A 232 7.94 16.95 3.10
CA ASP A 232 7.14 17.73 2.16
C ASP A 232 6.41 16.76 1.21
N TYR A 233 5.15 16.49 1.50
CA TYR A 233 4.32 15.56 0.71
C TYR A 233 3.92 16.11 -0.66
N ASN A 234 4.08 17.42 -0.90
CA ASN A 234 3.87 17.99 -2.23
C ASN A 234 4.97 17.58 -3.21
N GLN A 235 6.21 17.45 -2.74
CA GLN A 235 7.37 17.28 -3.61
C GLN A 235 8.16 16.00 -3.34
N GLY A 236 8.07 15.43 -2.14
CA GLY A 236 8.86 14.26 -1.74
C GLY A 236 10.25 14.63 -1.18
N THR A 237 10.48 15.88 -0.82
CA THR A 237 11.64 16.29 -0.03
C THR A 237 11.42 16.02 1.46
N PHE A 238 12.49 15.95 2.22
CA PHE A 238 12.43 15.73 3.67
C PHE A 238 13.63 16.34 4.36
N SER A 239 13.50 16.59 5.66
CA SER A 239 14.58 17.09 6.49
C SER A 239 14.49 16.53 7.91
N ALA A 240 15.65 16.35 8.56
CA ALA A 240 15.69 15.99 9.95
C ALA A 240 15.16 17.13 10.83
N ASN A 241 14.37 16.78 11.85
CA ASN A 241 13.91 17.72 12.86
C ASN A 241 15.09 18.16 13.76
N GLN A 242 15.08 19.42 14.17
CA GLN A 242 16.09 19.96 15.09
C GLN A 242 15.80 19.57 16.53
#